data_03d85330ce37f3db44e2e16bf0397511
#
_entry.id   03d85330ce37f3db44e2e16bf0397511
#
_cell.length_a   1.000
_cell.length_b   1.000
_cell.length_c   1.000
_cell.angle_alpha   90.00
_cell.angle_beta   90.00
_cell.angle_gamma   90.00
#
_symmetry.space_group_name_H-M   'P 1'
#
loop_
_entity.id
_entity.type
_entity.pdbx_description
1 polymer ?
#
loop_
_entity_poly.entity_id
_entity_poly.type
_entity_poly.pdbx_seq_one_letter_code
_entity_poly.pdbx_strand_id
1 'polypeptide(L)'
;MIDRENYVPGNAYGAQVLKDGKNWTLILTRDLHHAPEKVWDALTDPVHLREWAPFDSDQNLSTPGTRANLTNIGSPKPLVSETTVTKAEYARELEYDWGGRAIRWELKPIDIGTRLTLWHNIDRGFISMGAAGWHICFDVLDSLLNGESIGRIVGSEAMKFEWPRLNEEYATQFGVEKPNWSPPESGQS
;
A
#
# COMPACT_ATOMS: atom_id res chain seq x y z
N MET A 1 -3.92 -22.42 3.22
CA MET A 1 -2.62 -21.76 3.49
C MET A 1 -2.06 -21.28 2.16
N ILE A 2 -1.96 -19.98 1.99
CA ILE A 2 -1.33 -19.40 0.79
C ILE A 2 0.17 -19.39 1.07
N ASP A 3 0.92 -20.19 0.31
CA ASP A 3 2.38 -20.19 0.33
C ASP A 3 2.86 -19.07 -0.59
N ARG A 4 3.93 -18.36 -0.20
CA ARG A 4 4.52 -17.28 -1.01
C ARG A 4 4.86 -17.72 -2.45
N GLU A 5 5.38 -18.94 -2.62
CA GLU A 5 5.75 -19.47 -3.93
C GLU A 5 4.55 -19.69 -4.85
N ASN A 6 3.38 -19.92 -4.29
CA ASN A 6 2.13 -20.17 -4.99
C ASN A 6 1.19 -18.96 -4.99
N TYR A 7 1.63 -17.80 -4.45
CA TYR A 7 0.83 -16.60 -4.44
C TYR A 7 0.67 -16.05 -5.85
N VAL A 8 -0.59 -15.85 -6.25
CA VAL A 8 -0.97 -15.20 -7.51
C VAL A 8 -2.02 -14.15 -7.16
N PRO A 9 -1.78 -12.86 -7.46
CA PRO A 9 -2.79 -11.84 -7.24
C PRO A 9 -3.99 -12.05 -8.14
N GLY A 10 -5.17 -11.73 -7.62
CA GLY A 10 -6.39 -11.69 -8.41
C GLY A 10 -6.36 -10.61 -9.48
N ASN A 11 -7.46 -10.45 -10.21
CA ASN A 11 -7.62 -9.38 -11.19
C ASN A 11 -7.68 -8.02 -10.48
N ALA A 12 -7.33 -6.95 -11.19
CA ALA A 12 -7.45 -5.59 -10.69
C ALA A 12 -8.91 -5.26 -10.32
N TYR A 13 -9.13 -4.80 -9.10
CA TYR A 13 -10.45 -4.42 -8.59
C TYR A 13 -10.37 -3.46 -7.40
N GLY A 14 -11.50 -2.88 -7.04
CA GLY A 14 -11.64 -2.06 -5.84
C GLY A 14 -10.87 -0.73 -5.90
N ALA A 15 -10.46 -0.30 -7.08
CA ALA A 15 -9.71 0.93 -7.28
C ALA A 15 -10.51 1.95 -8.08
N GLN A 16 -10.39 3.21 -7.67
CA GLN A 16 -10.93 4.38 -8.34
C GLN A 16 -9.87 5.48 -8.39
N VAL A 17 -10.05 6.46 -9.25
CA VAL A 17 -9.20 7.63 -9.36
C VAL A 17 -10.05 8.88 -9.19
N LEU A 18 -9.67 9.70 -8.20
CA LEU A 18 -10.20 11.05 -8.05
C LEU A 18 -9.28 12.02 -8.78
N LYS A 19 -9.87 12.80 -9.70
CA LYS A 19 -9.16 13.81 -10.49
C LYS A 19 -9.59 15.20 -10.01
N ASP A 20 -8.63 15.98 -9.53
CA ASP A 20 -8.83 17.37 -9.16
C ASP A 20 -7.78 18.23 -9.87
N GLY A 21 -8.12 18.72 -11.06
CA GLY A 21 -7.19 19.44 -11.92
C GLY A 21 -6.00 18.55 -12.31
N LYS A 22 -4.80 18.97 -11.87
CA LYS A 22 -3.55 18.21 -12.07
C LYS A 22 -3.30 17.17 -10.96
N ASN A 23 -4.08 17.23 -9.86
CA ASN A 23 -3.94 16.34 -8.73
C ASN A 23 -4.76 15.07 -8.97
N TRP A 24 -4.09 13.95 -8.90
CA TRP A 24 -4.70 12.64 -9.01
C TRP A 24 -4.55 11.89 -7.71
N THR A 25 -5.62 11.25 -7.27
CA THR A 25 -5.62 10.45 -6.04
C THR A 25 -6.12 9.05 -6.37
N LEU A 26 -5.31 8.05 -6.03
CA LEU A 26 -5.72 6.66 -6.03
C LEU A 26 -6.61 6.41 -4.81
N ILE A 27 -7.75 5.76 -5.03
CA ILE A 27 -8.61 5.24 -3.97
C ILE A 27 -8.67 3.73 -4.13
N LEU A 28 -8.16 2.99 -3.16
CA LEU A 28 -8.15 1.53 -3.17
C LEU A 28 -8.89 1.01 -1.94
N THR A 29 -9.86 0.12 -2.15
CA THR A 29 -10.72 -0.42 -1.09
C THR A 29 -10.61 -1.93 -1.02
N ARG A 30 -10.55 -2.47 0.20
CA ARG A 30 -10.59 -3.91 0.51
C ARG A 30 -11.47 -4.17 1.73
N ASP A 31 -12.24 -5.23 1.65
CA ASP A 31 -12.97 -5.78 2.79
C ASP A 31 -12.11 -6.88 3.44
N LEU A 32 -11.77 -6.68 4.70
CA LEU A 32 -10.92 -7.57 5.50
C LEU A 32 -11.77 -8.24 6.58
N HIS A 33 -11.61 -9.55 6.76
CA HIS A 33 -12.37 -10.34 7.76
C HIS A 33 -11.76 -10.23 9.15
N HIS A 34 -11.42 -9.01 9.56
CA HIS A 34 -10.77 -8.70 10.83
C HIS A 34 -11.33 -7.42 11.43
N ALA A 35 -11.37 -7.36 12.77
CA ALA A 35 -11.82 -6.17 13.49
C ALA A 35 -10.95 -4.93 13.17
N PRO A 36 -11.55 -3.72 13.17
CA PRO A 36 -10.81 -2.49 12.89
C PRO A 36 -9.57 -2.27 13.77
N GLU A 37 -9.61 -2.70 15.03
CA GLU A 37 -8.50 -2.58 15.97
C GLU A 37 -7.28 -3.39 15.49
N LYS A 38 -7.50 -4.61 15.00
CA LYS A 38 -6.43 -5.46 14.47
C LYS A 38 -5.84 -4.90 13.18
N VAL A 39 -6.69 -4.35 12.30
CA VAL A 39 -6.24 -3.67 11.08
C VAL A 39 -5.45 -2.41 11.44
N TRP A 40 -5.90 -1.65 12.42
CA TRP A 40 -5.21 -0.46 12.91
C TRP A 40 -3.79 -0.75 13.38
N ASP A 41 -3.60 -1.81 14.16
CA ASP A 41 -2.28 -2.23 14.61
C ASP A 41 -1.34 -2.55 13.43
N ALA A 42 -1.88 -3.19 12.40
CA ALA A 42 -1.10 -3.50 11.18
C ALA A 42 -0.73 -2.25 10.37
N LEU A 43 -1.50 -1.16 10.47
CA LEU A 43 -1.24 0.11 9.78
C LEU A 43 -0.29 1.04 10.55
N THR A 44 -0.12 0.84 11.85
CA THR A 44 0.56 1.80 12.74
C THR A 44 1.82 1.27 13.41
N ASP A 45 1.85 -0.02 13.73
CA ASP A 45 2.99 -0.63 14.43
C ASP A 45 4.13 -0.91 13.45
N PRO A 46 5.36 -0.39 13.72
CA PRO A 46 6.52 -0.63 12.87
C PRO A 46 6.84 -2.11 12.65
N VAL A 47 6.58 -2.96 13.64
CA VAL A 47 6.80 -4.42 13.53
C VAL A 47 5.88 -5.03 12.48
N HIS A 48 4.62 -4.62 12.46
CA HIS A 48 3.65 -5.10 11.47
C HIS A 48 3.89 -4.49 10.08
N LEU A 49 4.21 -3.19 10.01
CA LEU A 49 4.49 -2.51 8.73
C LEU A 49 5.62 -3.19 7.94
N ARG A 50 6.65 -3.70 8.61
CA ARG A 50 7.74 -4.45 7.97
C ARG A 50 7.29 -5.71 7.25
N GLU A 51 6.16 -6.27 7.61
CA GLU A 51 5.66 -7.52 7.05
C GLU A 51 4.91 -7.33 5.72
N TRP A 52 4.39 -6.11 5.46
CA TRP A 52 3.52 -5.90 4.31
C TRP A 52 3.69 -4.58 3.56
N ALA A 53 4.04 -3.49 4.24
CA ALA A 53 4.04 -2.15 3.67
C ALA A 53 5.24 -1.88 2.74
N PRO A 54 5.12 -0.95 1.78
CA PRO A 54 6.23 -0.59 0.89
C PRO A 54 7.31 0.27 1.55
N PHE A 55 7.15 0.58 2.82
CA PHE A 55 8.11 1.35 3.62
C PHE A 55 8.19 0.78 5.04
N ASP A 56 9.32 1.02 5.69
CA ASP A 56 9.48 0.87 7.13
C ASP A 56 9.24 2.20 7.81
N SER A 57 8.71 2.18 9.04
CA SER A 57 8.64 3.34 9.92
C SER A 57 9.51 3.14 11.15
N ASP A 58 10.23 4.17 11.59
CA ASP A 58 11.01 4.15 12.82
C ASP A 58 10.18 4.47 14.07
N GLN A 59 8.92 4.88 13.89
CA GLN A 59 8.00 5.23 14.97
C GLN A 59 6.62 4.58 14.76
N ASN A 60 5.90 4.35 15.84
CA ASN A 60 4.49 3.98 15.79
C ASN A 60 3.66 5.19 15.31
N LEU A 61 2.78 4.97 14.33
CA LEU A 61 2.02 6.03 13.66
C LEU A 61 0.64 6.30 14.31
N SER A 62 0.34 5.70 15.45
CA SER A 62 -0.99 5.78 16.07
C SER A 62 -1.31 7.07 16.81
N THR A 63 -0.35 7.99 16.93
CA THR A 63 -0.52 9.23 17.70
C THR A 63 -0.36 10.46 16.81
N PRO A 64 -1.33 11.39 16.79
CA PRO A 64 -1.20 12.64 16.06
C PRO A 64 0.03 13.43 16.54
N GLY A 65 0.74 14.09 15.61
CA GLY A 65 1.94 14.87 15.89
C GLY A 65 3.22 14.03 15.95
N THR A 66 3.15 12.72 15.84
CA THR A 66 4.34 11.87 15.77
C THR A 66 5.14 12.22 14.52
N ARG A 67 6.43 12.47 14.70
CA ARG A 67 7.41 12.56 13.61
C ARG A 67 8.05 11.21 13.39
N ALA A 68 8.06 10.76 12.16
CA ALA A 68 8.62 9.47 11.76
C ALA A 68 9.46 9.59 10.50
N ASN A 69 10.45 8.72 10.37
CA ASN A 69 11.16 8.51 9.13
C ASN A 69 10.59 7.27 8.45
N LEU A 70 10.13 7.43 7.22
CA LEU A 70 9.68 6.34 6.37
C LEU A 70 10.78 5.97 5.39
N THR A 71 11.23 4.74 5.43
CA THR A 71 12.28 4.23 4.55
C THR A 71 11.65 3.37 3.45
N ASN A 72 11.77 3.78 2.20
CA ASN A 72 11.27 2.98 1.07
C ASN A 72 12.02 1.66 0.98
N ILE A 73 11.27 0.58 0.81
CA ILE A 73 11.81 -0.77 0.64
C ILE A 73 11.61 -1.21 -0.80
N GLY A 74 12.55 -1.99 -1.33
CA GLY A 74 12.52 -2.49 -2.70
C GLY A 74 13.12 -1.54 -3.73
N SER A 75 13.72 -0.44 -3.31
CA SER A 75 14.55 0.42 -4.14
C SER A 75 16.02 0.05 -3.97
N PRO A 76 16.87 0.12 -5.04
CA PRO A 76 18.29 -0.13 -4.94
C PRO A 76 19.02 0.80 -3.97
N LYS A 77 18.48 2.01 -3.78
CA LYS A 77 18.93 2.97 -2.76
C LYS A 77 17.76 3.26 -1.84
N PRO A 78 17.88 2.96 -0.54
CA PRO A 78 16.86 3.33 0.43
C PRO A 78 16.65 4.86 0.39
N LEU A 79 15.42 5.28 0.16
CA LEU A 79 15.01 6.67 0.28
C LEU A 79 14.28 6.84 1.59
N VAL A 80 14.78 7.73 2.42
CA VAL A 80 14.15 8.09 3.69
C VAL A 80 13.42 9.40 3.51
N SER A 81 12.16 9.42 3.90
CA SER A 81 11.34 10.65 3.96
C SER A 81 10.83 10.88 5.38
N GLU A 82 11.01 12.11 5.87
CA GLU A 82 10.41 12.52 7.13
C GLU A 82 8.93 12.81 6.93
N THR A 83 8.12 12.38 7.89
CA THR A 83 6.68 12.67 7.91
C THR A 83 6.21 13.03 9.31
N THR A 84 5.06 13.68 9.38
CA THR A 84 4.34 13.93 10.63
C THR A 84 2.93 13.36 10.49
N VAL A 85 2.50 12.58 11.48
CA VAL A 85 1.13 12.10 11.54
C VAL A 85 0.22 13.29 11.81
N THR A 86 -0.59 13.67 10.83
CA THR A 86 -1.48 14.83 10.92
C THR A 86 -2.82 14.48 11.53
N LYS A 87 -3.26 13.24 11.38
CA LYS A 87 -4.49 12.71 11.96
C LYS A 87 -4.32 11.25 12.36
N ALA A 88 -4.78 10.91 13.54
CA ALA A 88 -4.89 9.52 14.01
C ALA A 88 -6.08 9.42 14.95
N GLU A 89 -7.17 8.87 14.43
CA GLU A 89 -8.36 8.50 15.19
C GLU A 89 -8.38 6.98 15.31
N TYR A 90 -8.23 6.48 16.51
CA TYR A 90 -8.05 5.04 16.78
C TYR A 90 -9.07 4.18 16.04
N ALA A 91 -8.55 3.22 15.28
CA ALA A 91 -9.30 2.25 14.48
C ALA A 91 -10.30 2.87 13.46
N ARG A 92 -10.09 4.13 13.06
CA ARG A 92 -10.99 4.85 12.14
C ARG A 92 -10.29 5.58 11.02
N GLU A 93 -9.31 6.43 11.33
CA GLU A 93 -8.67 7.29 10.34
C GLU A 93 -7.22 7.59 10.68
N LEU A 94 -6.36 7.59 9.67
CA LEU A 94 -4.92 7.86 9.81
C LEU A 94 -4.45 8.67 8.59
N GLU A 95 -3.74 9.78 8.84
CA GLU A 95 -3.20 10.63 7.77
C GLU A 95 -1.75 11.01 8.04
N TYR A 96 -0.94 10.88 7.01
CA TYR A 96 0.47 11.30 6.96
C TYR A 96 0.92 11.40 5.49
N ASP A 97 2.12 11.91 5.26
CA ASP A 97 2.73 11.94 3.92
C ASP A 97 3.76 10.84 3.76
N TRP A 98 3.87 10.31 2.56
CA TRP A 98 4.94 9.43 2.16
C TRP A 98 5.66 10.00 0.94
N GLY A 99 6.95 10.38 1.12
CA GLY A 99 7.73 11.03 0.07
C GLY A 99 7.11 12.34 -0.44
N GLY A 100 6.45 13.11 0.44
CA GLY A 100 5.75 14.34 0.09
C GLY A 100 4.39 14.14 -0.57
N ARG A 101 3.86 12.91 -0.60
CA ARG A 101 2.56 12.56 -1.15
C ARG A 101 1.60 12.16 -0.03
N ALA A 102 0.44 12.81 0.02
CA ALA A 102 -0.55 12.57 1.06
C ALA A 102 -1.08 11.15 1.00
N ILE A 103 -1.14 10.51 2.18
CA ILE A 103 -1.80 9.23 2.41
C ILE A 103 -2.87 9.41 3.48
N ARG A 104 -4.04 8.84 3.22
CA ARG A 104 -5.13 8.71 4.18
C ARG A 104 -5.63 7.29 4.19
N TRP A 105 -5.80 6.74 5.39
CA TRP A 105 -6.43 5.46 5.66
C TRP A 105 -7.75 5.66 6.35
N GLU A 106 -8.77 4.96 5.92
CA GLU A 106 -10.07 4.90 6.59
C GLU A 106 -10.43 3.45 6.88
N LEU A 107 -10.83 3.18 8.13
CA LEU A 107 -11.32 1.89 8.59
C LEU A 107 -12.79 2.04 8.95
N LYS A 108 -13.64 1.34 8.22
CA LYS A 108 -15.09 1.33 8.46
C LYS A 108 -15.52 -0.06 8.89
N PRO A 109 -16.12 -0.22 10.07
CA PRO A 109 -16.70 -1.49 10.48
C PRO A 109 -17.77 -1.94 9.49
N ILE A 110 -17.74 -3.21 9.12
CA ILE A 110 -18.75 -3.89 8.31
C ILE A 110 -19.08 -5.23 8.95
N ASP A 111 -20.16 -5.88 8.52
CA ASP A 111 -20.63 -7.13 9.14
C ASP A 111 -19.58 -8.23 9.19
N ILE A 112 -18.72 -8.32 8.16
CA ILE A 112 -17.66 -9.34 8.06
C ILE A 112 -16.33 -8.91 8.65
N GLY A 113 -16.19 -7.67 9.13
CA GLY A 113 -14.94 -7.14 9.68
C GLY A 113 -14.73 -5.66 9.41
N THR A 114 -13.78 -5.31 8.55
CA THR A 114 -13.38 -3.94 8.25
C THR A 114 -13.31 -3.67 6.76
N ARG A 115 -13.93 -2.59 6.30
CA ARG A 115 -13.63 -2.00 5.01
C ARG A 115 -12.47 -1.03 5.17
N LEU A 116 -11.33 -1.38 4.59
CA LEU A 116 -10.14 -0.54 4.55
C LEU A 116 -10.11 0.23 3.24
N THR A 117 -9.97 1.55 3.31
CA THR A 117 -9.82 2.41 2.14
C THR A 117 -8.54 3.23 2.26
N LEU A 118 -7.75 3.22 1.21
CA LEU A 118 -6.56 4.04 1.03
C LEU A 118 -6.86 5.16 0.05
N TRP A 119 -6.56 6.41 0.41
CA TRP A 119 -6.38 7.53 -0.52
C TRP A 119 -4.89 7.84 -0.60
N HIS A 120 -4.32 7.80 -1.79
CA HIS A 120 -2.92 8.12 -2.00
C HIS A 120 -2.78 9.06 -3.20
N ASN A 121 -2.23 10.23 -2.97
CA ASN A 121 -1.91 11.18 -4.03
C ASN A 121 -0.77 10.63 -4.88
N ILE A 122 -1.05 10.36 -6.16
CA ILE A 122 -0.09 9.79 -7.12
C ILE A 122 -0.27 10.51 -8.45
N ASP A 123 0.83 10.91 -9.09
CA ASP A 123 0.77 11.52 -10.41
C ASP A 123 0.14 10.56 -11.44
N ARG A 124 -0.60 11.13 -12.38
CA ARG A 124 -1.27 10.38 -13.45
C ARG A 124 -0.37 9.35 -14.12
N GLY A 125 0.88 9.71 -14.41
CA GLY A 125 1.86 8.83 -15.08
C GLY A 125 2.29 7.62 -14.27
N PHE A 126 2.03 7.58 -12.96
CA PHE A 126 2.43 6.52 -12.05
C PHE A 126 1.25 5.84 -11.34
N ILE A 127 0.01 6.27 -11.59
CA ILE A 127 -1.14 5.85 -10.78
C ILE A 127 -1.48 4.37 -10.95
N SER A 128 -1.37 3.81 -12.14
CA SER A 128 -1.58 2.38 -12.37
C SER A 128 -0.51 1.52 -11.71
N MET A 129 0.74 2.00 -11.72
CA MET A 129 1.86 1.37 -11.03
C MET A 129 1.64 1.34 -9.51
N GLY A 130 1.21 2.46 -8.95
CA GLY A 130 0.87 2.56 -7.53
C GLY A 130 -0.28 1.64 -7.15
N ALA A 131 -1.32 1.57 -7.97
CA ALA A 131 -2.44 0.66 -7.75
C ALA A 131 -2.00 -0.81 -7.76
N ALA A 132 -1.16 -1.20 -8.70
CA ALA A 132 -0.62 -2.57 -8.78
C ALA A 132 0.23 -2.91 -7.54
N GLY A 133 1.09 -2.00 -7.11
CA GLY A 133 1.91 -2.18 -5.90
C GLY A 133 1.08 -2.30 -4.63
N TRP A 134 0.12 -1.41 -4.44
CA TRP A 134 -0.77 -1.45 -3.28
C TRP A 134 -1.71 -2.67 -3.28
N HIS A 135 -2.15 -3.14 -4.45
CA HIS A 135 -2.93 -4.37 -4.57
C HIS A 135 -2.17 -5.55 -3.93
N ILE A 136 -0.91 -5.75 -4.33
CA ILE A 136 -0.07 -6.82 -3.79
C ILE A 136 0.17 -6.61 -2.29
N CYS A 137 0.47 -5.38 -1.86
CA CYS A 137 0.64 -5.06 -0.44
C CYS A 137 -0.60 -5.41 0.38
N PHE A 138 -1.80 -5.16 -0.15
CA PHE A 138 -3.06 -5.48 0.54
C PHE A 138 -3.30 -6.99 0.65
N ASP A 139 -2.93 -7.76 -0.39
CA ASP A 139 -3.00 -9.22 -0.33
C ASP A 139 -2.04 -9.78 0.75
N VAL A 140 -0.83 -9.21 0.85
CA VAL A 140 0.14 -9.57 1.90
C VAL A 140 -0.36 -9.15 3.28
N LEU A 141 -0.99 -7.99 3.39
CA LEU A 141 -1.63 -7.53 4.64
C LEU A 141 -2.73 -8.51 5.08
N ASP A 142 -3.59 -8.93 4.18
CA ASP A 142 -4.65 -9.89 4.49
C ASP A 142 -4.07 -11.23 4.98
N SER A 143 -3.02 -11.73 4.34
CA SER A 143 -2.30 -12.92 4.79
C SER A 143 -1.71 -12.75 6.19
N LEU A 144 -1.10 -11.59 6.47
CA LEU A 144 -0.58 -11.27 7.80
C LEU A 144 -1.68 -11.29 8.86
N LEU A 145 -2.81 -10.66 8.57
CA LEU A 145 -3.96 -10.59 9.49
C LEU A 145 -4.57 -11.98 9.74
N ASN A 146 -4.51 -12.88 8.75
CA ASN A 146 -4.93 -14.28 8.89
C ASN A 146 -3.93 -15.14 9.70
N GLY A 147 -2.80 -14.59 10.12
CA GLY A 147 -1.75 -15.32 10.82
C GLY A 147 -0.88 -16.19 9.89
N GLU A 148 -0.93 -15.95 8.60
CA GLU A 148 -0.22 -16.70 7.55
C GLU A 148 0.64 -15.75 6.71
N SER A 149 1.52 -14.97 7.37
CA SER A 149 2.37 -14.00 6.66
C SER A 149 3.21 -14.68 5.58
N ILE A 150 3.06 -14.19 4.35
CA ILE A 150 3.90 -14.61 3.22
C ILE A 150 5.12 -13.70 3.03
N GLY A 151 5.25 -12.69 3.88
CA GLY A 151 6.30 -11.69 3.83
C GLY A 151 6.10 -10.65 2.74
N ARG A 152 6.73 -9.51 2.93
CA ARG A 152 6.65 -8.33 2.06
C ARG A 152 7.00 -8.65 0.61
N ILE A 153 6.21 -8.11 -0.31
CA ILE A 153 6.45 -8.21 -1.77
C ILE A 153 6.41 -6.79 -2.35
N VAL A 154 7.58 -6.21 -2.57
CA VAL A 154 7.73 -4.82 -3.03
C VAL A 154 8.91 -4.68 -4.01
N GLY A 155 8.95 -3.59 -4.75
CA GLY A 155 10.04 -3.30 -5.68
C GLY A 155 10.19 -4.39 -6.75
N SER A 156 11.42 -4.81 -7.03
CA SER A 156 11.71 -5.84 -8.05
C SER A 156 11.10 -7.21 -7.74
N GLU A 157 10.87 -7.54 -6.46
CA GLU A 157 10.18 -8.78 -6.08
C GLU A 157 8.74 -8.84 -6.63
N ALA A 158 8.04 -7.71 -6.68
CA ALA A 158 6.67 -7.66 -7.20
C ALA A 158 6.58 -8.10 -8.66
N MET A 159 7.66 -7.95 -9.44
CA MET A 159 7.71 -8.42 -10.83
C MET A 159 7.53 -9.93 -10.97
N LYS A 160 7.90 -10.70 -9.97
CA LYS A 160 7.75 -12.16 -9.92
C LYS A 160 6.30 -12.58 -9.63
N PHE A 161 5.46 -11.66 -9.17
CA PHE A 161 4.08 -11.88 -8.74
C PHE A 161 3.08 -11.13 -9.60
N GLU A 162 3.27 -11.15 -10.92
CA GLU A 162 2.35 -10.59 -11.92
C GLU A 162 2.05 -9.09 -11.79
N TRP A 163 2.93 -8.33 -11.15
CA TRP A 163 2.80 -6.87 -11.09
C TRP A 163 2.61 -6.22 -12.47
N PRO A 164 3.34 -6.65 -13.56
CA PRO A 164 3.12 -6.07 -14.89
C PRO A 164 1.69 -6.26 -15.42
N ARG A 165 1.08 -7.42 -15.16
CA ARG A 165 -0.32 -7.68 -15.52
C ARG A 165 -1.27 -6.75 -14.77
N LEU A 166 -1.10 -6.61 -13.45
CA LEU A 166 -1.91 -5.70 -12.64
C LEU A 166 -1.75 -4.24 -13.09
N ASN A 167 -0.52 -3.79 -13.38
CA ASN A 167 -0.27 -2.45 -13.90
C ASN A 167 -1.08 -2.18 -15.19
N GLU A 168 -1.08 -3.14 -16.11
CA GLU A 168 -1.83 -3.04 -17.36
C GLU A 168 -3.34 -3.03 -17.14
N GLU A 169 -3.86 -3.90 -16.28
CA GLU A 169 -5.28 -3.95 -15.95
C GLU A 169 -5.75 -2.65 -15.27
N TYR A 170 -5.00 -2.11 -14.32
CA TYR A 170 -5.33 -0.83 -13.68
C TYR A 170 -5.21 0.34 -14.65
N ALA A 171 -4.21 0.36 -15.52
CA ALA A 171 -4.08 1.38 -16.55
C ALA A 171 -5.32 1.40 -17.47
N THR A 172 -5.81 0.23 -17.87
CA THR A 172 -7.03 0.08 -18.66
C THR A 172 -8.25 0.59 -17.90
N GLN A 173 -8.41 0.20 -16.63
CA GLN A 173 -9.54 0.66 -15.79
C GLN A 173 -9.54 2.17 -15.57
N PHE A 174 -8.36 2.78 -15.43
CA PHE A 174 -8.24 4.23 -15.21
C PHE A 174 -8.25 5.05 -16.50
N GLY A 175 -8.17 4.40 -17.67
CA GLY A 175 -8.08 5.07 -18.96
C GLY A 175 -6.76 5.85 -19.13
N VAL A 176 -5.66 5.34 -18.59
CA VAL A 176 -4.32 5.91 -18.73
C VAL A 176 -3.41 4.98 -19.52
N GLU A 177 -2.36 5.55 -20.13
CA GLU A 177 -1.34 4.76 -20.80
C GLU A 177 -0.50 4.02 -19.77
N LYS A 178 -0.17 2.75 -20.06
CA LYS A 178 0.76 1.97 -19.26
C LYS A 178 2.15 2.58 -19.39
N PRO A 179 2.79 3.02 -18.30
CA PRO A 179 4.16 3.50 -18.37
C PRO A 179 5.12 2.36 -18.75
N ASN A 180 6.03 2.64 -19.67
CA ASN A 180 7.15 1.74 -20.02
C ASN A 180 8.25 1.82 -18.95
N TRP A 181 7.89 1.50 -17.71
CA TRP A 181 8.82 1.49 -16.60
C TRP A 181 8.80 0.12 -15.92
N SER A 182 9.97 -0.36 -15.59
CA SER A 182 10.15 -1.53 -14.73
C SER A 182 10.99 -1.11 -13.54
N PRO A 183 10.75 -1.66 -12.34
CA PRO A 183 11.65 -1.45 -11.23
C PRO A 183 13.08 -1.81 -11.65
N PRO A 184 14.09 -1.01 -11.27
CA PRO A 184 15.47 -1.38 -11.55
C PRO A 184 15.77 -2.74 -10.92
N GLU A 185 16.39 -3.63 -11.69
CA GLU A 185 16.87 -4.90 -11.16
C GLU A 185 17.78 -4.62 -9.97
N SER A 186 17.59 -5.33 -8.87
CA SER A 186 18.50 -5.31 -7.73
C SER A 186 19.87 -5.71 -8.26
N GLY A 187 20.78 -4.73 -8.33
CA GLY A 187 22.06 -4.88 -9.01
C GLY A 187 22.79 -6.11 -8.50
N GLN A 188 23.22 -6.92 -9.45
CA GLN A 188 24.39 -7.74 -9.28
C GLN A 188 25.57 -6.78 -9.13
N SER A 189 26.09 -6.66 -7.93
CA SER A 189 27.42 -6.10 -7.67
C SER A 189 28.36 -7.22 -7.36
#